data_615b83a766ba2f14bb1ea9a84eda60e8
#
_entry.id   615b83a766ba2f14bb1ea9a84eda60e8
#
_cell.length_a   1.000
_cell.length_b   1.000
_cell.length_c   1.000
_cell.angle_alpha   90.00
_cell.angle_beta   90.00
_cell.angle_gamma   90.00
#
_symmetry.space_group_name_H-M   'P 1'
#
loop_
_entity.id
_entity.type
_entity.pdbx_description
1 polymer ?
#
loop_
_entity_poly.entity_id
_entity_poly.type
_entity_poly.pdbx_seq_one_letter_code
_entity_poly.pdbx_strand_id
1 'polypeptide(L)'
;MNQEVASRVRLPARSGSPDLLVRRNSRLREELRRQAREARLQRSVVRPSAAAFWGAEVRAIAEFRLPLMASFIVVAVIPTLLATLYFVFIASSQYLSEARFAVRASEHAGLESLSGAAGLGGLAEIQDSLIIANYVKSLAVVEALEERVNLRQLYSRPGIDWFSRFNPNRPIERLERSWRSQIDTAIESPSGIITVKVWAFSPQDSLKIAQAIVSLSEDMVNKLGERTRTDAISQAEKELERSEVRLRKARSAVRDLRNEVGVIDPARTNEGIGKLIADLESDQVLIDQEIATARRTLSPSAPQFALLDARRQAVRENIALLKARLTSGTGSDKDTLSAVMTRYDTLDLERQIAERQYTAAAAALEQARVAAERQGMYLATFVKPVLAQEHDWPHRFWMPMAAALLFGLLWLLLVSAFELMRHIKS
;
A
#
# COMPACT_ATOMS: atom_id res chain seq x y z
N MET A 1 -41.49 10.03 -0.16
CA MET A 1 -41.91 10.47 -1.51
C MET A 1 -42.38 9.22 -2.21
N ASN A 2 -43.68 9.25 -2.46
CA ASN A 2 -44.56 8.40 -3.28
C ASN A 2 -44.86 7.00 -2.70
N GLN A 3 -45.99 6.80 -2.08
CA GLN A 3 -47.43 6.90 -2.50
C GLN A 3 -47.75 6.06 -3.74
N GLU A 4 -48.76 5.23 -3.44
CA GLU A 4 -49.85 4.75 -4.31
C GLU A 4 -49.56 3.55 -5.21
N VAL A 5 -50.30 2.44 -4.94
CA VAL A 5 -51.51 2.11 -5.71
C VAL A 5 -52.33 1.10 -4.91
N ALA A 6 -53.50 1.55 -4.43
CA ALA A 6 -54.62 0.72 -4.01
C ALA A 6 -55.46 0.34 -5.23
N SER A 7 -55.62 -0.93 -5.56
CA SER A 7 -56.65 -1.39 -6.49
C SER A 7 -57.64 -2.29 -5.81
N ARG A 8 -58.85 -1.82 -5.82
CA ARG A 8 -60.10 -2.43 -5.32
C ARG A 8 -60.34 -3.78 -5.96
N VAL A 9 -60.54 -4.80 -5.09
CA VAL A 9 -61.26 -6.02 -5.48
C VAL A 9 -62.58 -5.99 -4.74
N ARG A 10 -63.68 -5.87 -5.49
CA ARG A 10 -65.05 -6.01 -5.02
C ARG A 10 -65.31 -7.51 -4.78
N LEU A 11 -65.70 -7.88 -3.57
CA LEU A 11 -66.26 -9.18 -3.25
C LEU A 11 -67.77 -9.17 -3.59
N PRO A 12 -68.27 -10.24 -4.24
CA PRO A 12 -69.70 -10.40 -4.41
C PRO A 12 -70.34 -10.86 -3.12
N ALA A 13 -71.42 -10.21 -2.74
CA ALA A 13 -72.29 -10.62 -1.64
C ALA A 13 -72.90 -12.00 -1.96
N ARG A 14 -72.65 -13.01 -1.10
CA ARG A 14 -73.40 -14.25 -1.11
C ARG A 14 -74.10 -14.43 0.22
N SER A 15 -75.41 -14.32 0.17
CA SER A 15 -76.34 -14.75 1.19
C SER A 15 -76.24 -16.27 1.37
N GLY A 16 -75.66 -16.73 2.45
CA GLY A 16 -75.64 -18.10 2.88
C GLY A 16 -75.98 -18.18 4.36
N SER A 17 -77.02 -18.85 4.70
CA SER A 17 -77.57 -19.03 6.05
C SER A 17 -76.45 -19.39 7.07
N PRO A 18 -76.51 -18.85 8.29
CA PRO A 18 -75.44 -18.98 9.30
C PRO A 18 -75.23 -20.43 9.77
N ASP A 19 -76.21 -21.33 9.63
CA ASP A 19 -76.18 -22.71 10.09
C ASP A 19 -75.21 -23.63 9.27
N LEU A 20 -74.99 -23.37 8.00
CA LEU A 20 -74.15 -24.18 7.15
C LEU A 20 -72.65 -23.84 7.37
N LEU A 21 -72.34 -22.60 7.75
CA LEU A 21 -70.98 -22.17 8.05
C LEU A 21 -70.47 -22.66 9.40
N VAL A 22 -71.35 -22.73 10.37
CA VAL A 22 -71.06 -23.35 11.72
C VAL A 22 -70.75 -24.82 11.61
N ARG A 23 -71.52 -25.59 10.85
CA ARG A 23 -71.34 -27.08 10.64
C ARG A 23 -70.07 -27.31 9.78
N ARG A 24 -69.77 -26.49 8.86
CA ARG A 24 -68.52 -26.60 8.05
C ARG A 24 -67.27 -26.27 8.88
N ASN A 25 -67.32 -25.24 9.72
CA ASN A 25 -66.22 -24.87 10.61
C ASN A 25 -66.00 -25.89 11.74
N SER A 26 -67.07 -26.58 12.23
CA SER A 26 -66.87 -27.59 13.22
C SER A 26 -66.20 -28.85 12.64
N ARG A 27 -66.55 -29.27 11.44
CA ARG A 27 -65.88 -30.39 10.73
C ARG A 27 -64.44 -30.09 10.42
N LEU A 28 -64.16 -28.93 9.92
CA LEU A 28 -62.78 -28.46 9.66
C LEU A 28 -61.90 -28.38 10.93
N ARG A 29 -62.50 -27.97 12.07
CA ARG A 29 -61.82 -27.99 13.37
C ARG A 29 -61.58 -29.41 13.90
N GLU A 30 -62.46 -30.35 13.62
CA GLU A 30 -62.26 -31.75 13.98
C GLU A 30 -61.20 -32.42 13.11
N GLU A 31 -61.19 -32.15 11.79
CA GLU A 31 -60.14 -32.64 10.90
C GLU A 31 -58.77 -32.06 11.24
N LEU A 32 -58.66 -30.74 11.50
CA LEU A 32 -57.43 -30.12 11.95
C LEU A 32 -56.95 -30.65 13.33
N ARG A 33 -57.88 -30.97 14.22
CA ARG A 33 -57.54 -31.62 15.50
C ARG A 33 -57.08 -33.08 15.32
N ARG A 34 -57.66 -33.83 14.36
CA ARG A 34 -57.17 -35.19 14.01
C ARG A 34 -55.79 -35.12 13.38
N GLN A 35 -55.60 -34.26 12.40
CA GLN A 35 -54.26 -34.03 11.78
C GLN A 35 -53.21 -33.54 12.79
N ALA A 36 -53.60 -32.65 13.71
CA ALA A 36 -52.70 -32.21 14.76
C ALA A 36 -52.37 -33.29 15.81
N ARG A 37 -53.30 -34.23 16.06
CA ARG A 37 -53.01 -35.40 16.90
C ARG A 37 -52.11 -36.40 16.17
N GLU A 38 -52.40 -36.71 14.92
CA GLU A 38 -51.55 -37.58 14.08
C GLU A 38 -50.15 -37.01 13.90
N ALA A 39 -50.01 -35.69 13.65
CA ALA A 39 -48.70 -34.99 13.58
C ALA A 39 -47.98 -35.00 14.94
N ARG A 40 -48.69 -34.94 16.06
CA ARG A 40 -48.09 -35.10 17.41
C ARG A 40 -47.65 -36.52 17.68
N LEU A 41 -48.42 -37.49 17.23
CA LEU A 41 -48.07 -38.93 17.36
C LEU A 41 -46.88 -39.28 16.44
N GLN A 42 -46.84 -38.76 15.22
CA GLN A 42 -45.69 -38.93 14.33
C GLN A 42 -44.42 -38.19 14.84
N ARG A 43 -44.57 -37.01 15.46
CA ARG A 43 -43.45 -36.35 16.12
C ARG A 43 -42.93 -37.04 17.36
N SER A 44 -43.78 -37.83 18.04
CA SER A 44 -43.34 -38.61 19.20
C SER A 44 -42.64 -39.92 18.82
N VAL A 45 -42.88 -40.42 17.56
CA VAL A 45 -42.28 -41.68 17.09
C VAL A 45 -40.95 -41.45 16.34
N VAL A 46 -40.65 -40.21 15.87
CA VAL A 46 -39.42 -39.89 15.13
C VAL A 46 -38.60 -38.78 15.85
N ARG A 47 -38.36 -38.99 17.12
CA ARG A 47 -37.17 -38.48 17.77
C ARG A 47 -36.35 -39.67 18.21
N PRO A 48 -35.33 -40.13 17.46
CA PRO A 48 -34.23 -40.78 18.10
C PRO A 48 -33.67 -39.68 19.02
N SER A 49 -33.99 -39.78 20.31
CA SER A 49 -33.42 -38.89 21.30
C SER A 49 -31.91 -38.99 21.14
N ALA A 50 -31.24 -37.88 20.80
CA ALA A 50 -29.79 -37.79 20.94
C ALA A 50 -29.38 -38.29 22.34
N ALA A 51 -30.28 -38.17 23.34
CA ALA A 51 -30.16 -38.77 24.65
C ALA A 51 -30.15 -40.32 24.65
N ALA A 52 -30.71 -41.00 23.65
CA ALA A 52 -30.66 -42.48 23.60
C ALA A 52 -29.33 -42.99 23.02
N PHE A 53 -28.73 -42.24 22.07
CA PHE A 53 -27.38 -42.54 21.55
C PHE A 53 -26.31 -42.30 22.62
N TRP A 54 -26.38 -41.17 23.31
CA TRP A 54 -25.49 -40.88 24.45
C TRP A 54 -25.82 -41.70 25.69
N GLY A 55 -27.08 -42.10 25.86
CA GLY A 55 -27.53 -42.92 27.01
C GLY A 55 -27.09 -44.36 26.96
N ALA A 56 -26.88 -44.95 25.78
CA ALA A 56 -26.40 -46.33 25.66
C ALA A 56 -24.86 -46.41 25.91
N GLU A 57 -24.10 -45.46 25.37
CA GLU A 57 -22.65 -45.41 25.62
C GLU A 57 -22.33 -44.97 27.05
N VAL A 58 -23.10 -44.02 27.61
CA VAL A 58 -22.95 -43.60 29.02
C VAL A 58 -23.36 -44.70 29.99
N ARG A 59 -24.30 -45.57 29.65
CA ARG A 59 -24.63 -46.75 30.47
C ARG A 59 -23.50 -47.78 30.45
N ALA A 60 -22.84 -48.01 29.30
CA ALA A 60 -21.67 -48.88 29.22
C ALA A 60 -20.48 -48.36 30.05
N ILE A 61 -20.33 -47.03 30.11
CA ILE A 61 -19.29 -46.36 30.95
C ILE A 61 -19.74 -46.32 32.42
N ALA A 62 -21.05 -46.24 32.72
CA ALA A 62 -21.56 -46.22 34.10
C ALA A 62 -21.53 -47.57 34.79
N GLU A 63 -21.54 -48.68 34.04
CA GLU A 63 -21.33 -50.03 34.59
C GLU A 63 -19.86 -50.32 34.93
N PHE A 64 -18.93 -49.57 34.35
CA PHE A 64 -17.54 -49.60 34.77
C PHE A 64 -17.36 -48.73 36.04
N ARG A 65 -17.79 -49.27 37.19
CA ARG A 65 -17.48 -48.72 38.53
C ARG A 65 -15.98 -48.88 38.81
N LEU A 66 -15.12 -48.19 38.04
CA LEU A 66 -13.74 -48.03 38.45
C LEU A 66 -13.72 -47.22 39.76
N PRO A 67 -13.10 -47.70 40.82
CA PRO A 67 -12.96 -46.91 42.03
C PRO A 67 -12.31 -45.57 41.66
N LEU A 68 -12.76 -44.47 42.25
CA LEU A 68 -12.28 -43.11 41.98
C LEU A 68 -10.74 -43.05 41.88
N MET A 69 -10.04 -43.84 42.68
CA MET A 69 -8.57 -43.95 42.61
C MET A 69 -8.07 -44.56 41.29
N ALA A 70 -8.75 -45.57 40.73
CA ALA A 70 -8.32 -46.16 39.47
C ALA A 70 -8.55 -45.19 38.30
N SER A 71 -9.62 -44.39 38.29
CA SER A 71 -9.86 -43.33 37.28
C SER A 71 -8.80 -42.20 37.40
N PHE A 72 -8.41 -41.82 38.58
CA PHE A 72 -7.32 -40.85 38.78
C PHE A 72 -5.99 -41.35 38.22
N ILE A 73 -5.63 -42.61 38.51
CA ILE A 73 -4.40 -43.20 37.96
C ILE A 73 -4.39 -43.22 36.45
N VAL A 74 -5.51 -43.62 35.81
CA VAL A 74 -5.58 -43.76 34.36
C VAL A 74 -5.63 -42.37 33.64
N VAL A 75 -6.33 -41.39 34.19
CA VAL A 75 -6.58 -40.11 33.52
C VAL A 75 -5.50 -39.05 33.90
N ALA A 76 -4.99 -39.08 35.14
CA ALA A 76 -4.04 -38.09 35.60
C ALA A 76 -2.62 -38.64 35.71
N VAL A 77 -2.43 -39.77 36.43
CA VAL A 77 -1.06 -40.24 36.75
C VAL A 77 -0.35 -40.83 35.53
N ILE A 78 -0.99 -41.75 34.80
CA ILE A 78 -0.37 -42.41 33.65
C ILE A 78 0.02 -41.42 32.55
N PRO A 79 -0.85 -40.49 32.07
CA PRO A 79 -0.48 -39.50 31.06
C PRO A 79 0.60 -38.54 31.56
N THR A 80 0.55 -38.15 32.85
CA THR A 80 1.59 -37.28 33.42
C THR A 80 2.94 -37.99 33.46
N LEU A 81 2.95 -39.28 33.85
CA LEU A 81 4.19 -40.08 33.89
C LEU A 81 4.74 -40.28 32.47
N LEU A 82 3.91 -40.57 31.48
CA LEU A 82 4.36 -40.66 30.10
C LEU A 82 4.89 -39.34 29.56
N ALA A 83 4.21 -38.22 29.86
CA ALA A 83 4.68 -36.89 29.50
C ALA A 83 6.02 -36.57 30.17
N THR A 84 6.18 -36.91 31.45
CA THR A 84 7.43 -36.73 32.18
C THR A 84 8.56 -37.55 31.57
N LEU A 85 8.30 -38.83 31.28
CA LEU A 85 9.28 -39.70 30.63
C LEU A 85 9.70 -39.14 29.25
N TYR A 86 8.73 -38.64 28.46
CA TYR A 86 9.02 -38.04 27.19
C TYR A 86 9.88 -36.77 27.33
N PHE A 87 9.45 -35.78 28.13
CA PHE A 87 10.16 -34.50 28.24
C PHE A 87 11.53 -34.61 28.93
N VAL A 88 11.73 -35.54 29.82
CA VAL A 88 13.00 -35.69 30.55
C VAL A 88 14.02 -36.51 29.75
N PHE A 89 13.58 -37.60 29.06
CA PHE A 89 14.49 -38.58 28.46
C PHE A 89 14.50 -38.57 26.94
N ILE A 90 13.37 -38.23 26.28
CA ILE A 90 13.25 -38.40 24.83
C ILE A 90 13.34 -37.05 24.10
N ALA A 91 12.70 -36.00 24.61
CA ALA A 91 12.63 -34.72 23.93
C ALA A 91 14.00 -34.12 23.68
N SER A 92 14.30 -33.79 22.43
CA SER A 92 15.59 -33.20 22.02
C SER A 92 15.71 -31.76 22.52
N SER A 93 16.86 -31.46 23.06
CA SER A 93 17.19 -30.11 23.54
C SER A 93 17.32 -29.15 22.36
N GLN A 94 16.70 -27.96 22.48
CA GLN A 94 16.83 -26.87 21.52
C GLN A 94 17.65 -25.74 22.14
N TYR A 95 18.52 -25.15 21.34
CA TYR A 95 19.43 -24.10 21.70
C TYR A 95 19.04 -22.81 20.98
N LEU A 96 18.93 -21.73 21.73
CA LEU A 96 18.56 -20.41 21.23
C LEU A 96 19.82 -19.64 20.83
N SER A 97 19.82 -19.09 19.60
CA SER A 97 20.75 -18.04 19.21
C SER A 97 19.94 -16.78 18.85
N GLU A 98 20.32 -15.66 19.43
CA GLU A 98 19.65 -14.37 19.24
C GLU A 98 20.54 -13.41 18.46
N ALA A 99 19.94 -12.68 17.51
CA ALA A 99 20.57 -11.57 16.82
C ALA A 99 19.67 -10.34 16.92
N ARG A 100 20.28 -9.15 17.11
CA ARG A 100 19.55 -7.88 17.07
C ARG A 100 20.21 -6.93 16.08
N PHE A 101 19.40 -6.40 15.19
CA PHE A 101 19.85 -5.49 14.16
C PHE A 101 18.74 -4.50 13.81
N ALA A 102 19.12 -3.38 13.20
CA ALA A 102 18.17 -2.43 12.66
C ALA A 102 18.57 -2.05 11.23
N VAL A 103 17.59 -1.74 10.41
CA VAL A 103 17.83 -1.13 9.10
C VAL A 103 18.06 0.35 9.33
N ARG A 104 19.17 0.87 8.83
CA ARG A 104 19.52 2.28 8.88
C ARG A 104 19.73 2.80 7.47
N ALA A 105 19.05 3.89 7.13
CA ALA A 105 19.44 4.69 5.99
C ALA A 105 20.62 5.59 6.39
N SER A 106 21.62 5.75 5.54
CA SER A 106 22.68 6.73 5.78
C SER A 106 22.05 8.12 5.74
N GLU A 107 22.12 8.81 6.87
CA GLU A 107 21.36 10.01 7.17
C GLU A 107 21.59 11.14 6.16
N HIS A 108 20.46 11.76 5.78
CA HIS A 108 20.45 13.13 5.28
C HIS A 108 20.50 14.08 6.48
N ALA A 109 21.69 14.47 6.88
CA ALA A 109 21.91 15.38 8.01
C ALA A 109 21.28 16.79 7.83
N GLY A 110 20.50 17.02 6.78
CA GLY A 110 19.99 18.36 6.45
C GLY A 110 18.47 18.52 6.43
N LEU A 111 17.69 17.47 6.17
CA LEU A 111 16.21 17.58 6.05
C LEU A 111 15.43 17.01 7.24
N GLU A 112 16.07 16.16 8.04
CA GLU A 112 15.42 15.57 9.23
C GLU A 112 15.13 16.58 10.33
N SER A 113 15.89 17.67 10.39
CA SER A 113 15.60 18.76 11.35
C SER A 113 14.24 19.44 11.08
N LEU A 114 13.76 19.41 9.85
CA LEU A 114 12.45 19.95 9.45
C LEU A 114 11.33 18.89 9.46
N SER A 115 11.62 17.62 9.19
CA SER A 115 10.64 16.52 9.25
C SER A 115 10.52 15.90 10.64
N GLY A 116 11.53 16.05 11.49
CA GLY A 116 11.51 15.63 12.91
C GLY A 116 10.42 16.30 13.72
N ALA A 117 9.99 17.50 13.32
CA ALA A 117 8.84 18.19 13.93
C ALA A 117 7.49 17.51 13.65
N ALA A 118 7.39 16.61 12.65
CA ALA A 118 6.15 15.93 12.25
C ALA A 118 6.09 14.45 12.63
N GLY A 119 7.13 13.85 13.24
CA GLY A 119 7.13 12.45 13.68
C GLY A 119 7.07 11.40 12.54
N LEU A 120 7.22 11.80 11.29
CA LEU A 120 7.02 10.92 10.11
C LEU A 120 8.26 10.09 9.75
N GLY A 121 9.47 10.50 10.15
CA GLY A 121 10.72 9.79 9.85
C GLY A 121 10.77 8.38 10.49
N GLY A 122 10.33 8.25 11.73
CA GLY A 122 10.30 6.96 12.44
C GLY A 122 9.34 5.91 11.84
N LEU A 123 8.32 6.33 11.11
CA LEU A 123 7.36 5.40 10.48
C LEU A 123 7.98 4.65 9.29
N ALA A 124 8.84 5.30 8.51
CA ALA A 124 9.52 4.67 7.38
C ALA A 124 10.52 3.59 7.86
N GLU A 125 11.29 3.87 8.89
CA GLU A 125 12.23 2.88 9.47
C GLU A 125 11.51 1.65 10.06
N ILE A 126 10.33 1.86 10.68
CA ILE A 126 9.51 0.75 11.18
C ILE A 126 8.97 -0.08 10.01
N GLN A 127 8.58 0.56 8.91
CA GLN A 127 8.08 -0.14 7.73
C GLN A 127 9.17 -1.00 7.07
N ASP A 128 10.39 -0.49 6.94
CA ASP A 128 11.52 -1.25 6.42
C ASP A 128 11.86 -2.44 7.34
N SER A 129 11.82 -2.23 8.65
CA SER A 129 12.01 -3.29 9.64
C SER A 129 10.93 -4.39 9.54
N LEU A 130 9.67 -4.02 9.26
CA LEU A 130 8.58 -4.98 9.03
C LEU A 130 8.82 -5.83 7.78
N ILE A 131 9.32 -5.24 6.71
CA ILE A 131 9.66 -5.95 5.47
C ILE A 131 10.70 -7.03 5.76
N ILE A 132 11.78 -6.68 6.46
CA ILE A 132 12.86 -7.64 6.79
C ILE A 132 12.38 -8.72 7.76
N ALA A 133 11.60 -8.38 8.80
CA ALA A 133 11.07 -9.36 9.73
C ALA A 133 10.13 -10.37 9.04
N ASN A 134 9.33 -9.93 8.06
CA ASN A 134 8.51 -10.82 7.25
C ASN A 134 9.36 -11.64 6.27
N TYR A 135 10.40 -11.04 5.68
CA TYR A 135 11.33 -11.75 4.81
C TYR A 135 11.99 -12.93 5.52
N VAL A 136 12.46 -12.74 6.75
CA VAL A 136 13.12 -13.79 7.57
C VAL A 136 12.19 -14.99 7.83
N LYS A 137 10.87 -14.82 7.85
CA LYS A 137 9.86 -15.89 7.99
C LYS A 137 9.37 -16.46 6.65
N SER A 138 9.83 -15.92 5.52
CA SER A 138 9.33 -16.27 4.18
C SER A 138 9.95 -17.55 3.61
N LEU A 139 9.29 -18.11 2.60
CA LEU A 139 9.79 -19.24 1.81
C LEU A 139 11.16 -18.91 1.15
N ALA A 140 11.33 -17.67 0.68
CA ALA A 140 12.57 -17.24 0.02
C ALA A 140 13.81 -17.37 0.93
N VAL A 141 13.66 -17.07 2.22
CA VAL A 141 14.76 -17.28 3.20
C VAL A 141 15.01 -18.76 3.43
N VAL A 142 13.96 -19.57 3.49
CA VAL A 142 14.11 -21.04 3.66
C VAL A 142 14.86 -21.66 2.49
N GLU A 143 14.58 -21.23 1.24
CA GLU A 143 15.33 -21.63 0.05
C GLU A 143 16.80 -21.20 0.13
N ALA A 144 17.05 -19.95 0.48
CA ALA A 144 18.40 -19.44 0.63
C ALA A 144 19.17 -20.09 1.79
N LEU A 145 18.50 -20.43 2.90
CA LEU A 145 19.10 -21.18 4.02
C LEU A 145 19.36 -22.64 3.63
N GLU A 146 18.50 -23.23 2.80
CA GLU A 146 18.75 -24.59 2.27
C GLU A 146 20.03 -24.62 1.44
N GLU A 147 20.24 -23.63 0.56
CA GLU A 147 21.46 -23.53 -0.25
C GLU A 147 22.72 -23.24 0.57
N ARG A 148 22.65 -22.37 1.60
CA ARG A 148 23.83 -21.94 2.38
C ARG A 148 24.23 -22.89 3.50
N VAL A 149 23.24 -23.43 4.19
CA VAL A 149 23.47 -24.19 5.43
C VAL A 149 22.88 -25.60 5.42
N ASN A 150 22.19 -26.01 4.34
CA ASN A 150 21.46 -27.29 4.23
C ASN A 150 20.49 -27.48 5.41
N LEU A 151 19.56 -26.53 5.55
CA LEU A 151 18.60 -26.45 6.65
C LEU A 151 17.85 -27.77 6.88
N ARG A 152 17.45 -28.44 5.79
CA ARG A 152 16.79 -29.73 5.80
C ARG A 152 17.64 -30.81 6.51
N GLN A 153 18.91 -30.84 6.22
CA GLN A 153 19.83 -31.78 6.83
C GLN A 153 20.01 -31.49 8.33
N LEU A 154 20.08 -30.22 8.72
CA LEU A 154 20.23 -29.82 10.13
C LEU A 154 19.06 -30.29 10.98
N TYR A 155 17.81 -30.18 10.45
CA TYR A 155 16.60 -30.58 11.17
C TYR A 155 16.19 -32.05 10.98
N SER A 156 16.91 -32.84 10.14
CA SER A 156 16.64 -34.26 9.90
C SER A 156 17.65 -35.23 10.55
N ARG A 157 18.59 -34.73 11.35
CA ARG A 157 19.64 -35.55 11.96
C ARG A 157 19.10 -36.71 12.82
N PRO A 158 19.75 -37.88 12.80
CA PRO A 158 19.25 -39.05 13.54
C PRO A 158 19.27 -38.91 15.08
N GLY A 159 19.96 -37.89 15.61
CA GLY A 159 19.97 -37.57 17.05
C GLY A 159 18.76 -36.78 17.54
N ILE A 160 17.89 -36.35 16.62
CA ILE A 160 16.66 -35.59 16.95
C ILE A 160 15.52 -36.59 17.21
N ASP A 161 14.69 -36.31 18.22
CA ASP A 161 13.53 -37.11 18.53
C ASP A 161 12.58 -37.24 17.35
N TRP A 162 11.86 -38.35 17.25
CA TRP A 162 10.98 -38.66 16.08
C TRP A 162 9.84 -37.67 15.89
N PHE A 163 9.44 -36.98 16.93
CA PHE A 163 8.33 -36.03 16.88
C PHE A 163 8.78 -34.66 16.35
N SER A 164 9.98 -34.20 16.76
CA SER A 164 10.54 -32.91 16.36
C SER A 164 11.36 -32.98 15.07
N ARG A 165 11.79 -34.18 14.66
CA ARG A 165 12.64 -34.41 13.50
C ARG A 165 11.89 -34.14 12.20
N PHE A 166 12.46 -33.31 11.35
CA PHE A 166 11.92 -33.05 10.01
C PHE A 166 12.22 -34.23 9.07
N ASN A 167 11.23 -34.63 8.27
CA ASN A 167 11.42 -35.66 7.25
C ASN A 167 12.00 -35.01 5.97
N PRO A 168 13.23 -35.37 5.54
CA PRO A 168 13.94 -34.72 4.43
C PRO A 168 13.22 -34.88 3.06
N ASN A 169 12.37 -35.89 2.90
CA ASN A 169 11.66 -36.14 1.64
C ASN A 169 10.39 -35.26 1.47
N ARG A 170 10.08 -34.39 2.44
CA ARG A 170 8.91 -33.52 2.33
C ARG A 170 9.22 -32.29 1.46
N PRO A 171 8.20 -31.73 0.77
CA PRO A 171 8.37 -30.54 -0.03
C PRO A 171 8.79 -29.32 0.80
N ILE A 172 9.31 -28.28 0.13
CA ILE A 172 9.90 -27.11 0.78
C ILE A 172 8.88 -26.27 1.58
N GLU A 173 7.61 -26.28 1.19
CA GLU A 173 6.53 -25.60 1.93
C GLU A 173 6.27 -26.25 3.30
N ARG A 174 6.62 -27.53 3.47
CA ARG A 174 6.60 -28.20 4.77
C ARG A 174 7.80 -27.80 5.61
N LEU A 175 8.96 -27.59 4.98
CA LEU A 175 10.14 -27.06 5.65
C LEU A 175 9.88 -25.63 6.13
N GLU A 176 9.29 -24.77 5.30
CA GLU A 176 8.88 -23.42 5.69
C GLU A 176 7.93 -23.42 6.89
N ARG A 177 6.96 -24.30 6.91
CA ARG A 177 6.03 -24.44 8.04
C ARG A 177 6.72 -24.88 9.32
N SER A 178 7.68 -25.80 9.21
CA SER A 178 8.54 -26.20 10.33
C SER A 178 9.47 -25.07 10.76
N TRP A 179 10.02 -24.33 9.80
CA TRP A 179 10.87 -23.17 10.03
C TRP A 179 10.18 -22.09 10.86
N ARG A 180 8.93 -21.77 10.53
CA ARG A 180 8.13 -20.77 11.27
C ARG A 180 7.95 -21.12 12.76
N SER A 181 8.05 -22.38 13.15
CA SER A 181 8.01 -22.79 14.56
C SER A 181 9.38 -22.74 15.24
N GLN A 182 10.46 -22.62 14.46
CA GLN A 182 11.85 -22.58 14.95
C GLN A 182 12.45 -21.17 14.91
N ILE A 183 11.67 -20.18 14.50
CA ILE A 183 12.09 -18.79 14.45
C ILE A 183 11.03 -17.88 15.04
N ASP A 184 11.47 -16.90 15.80
CA ASP A 184 10.65 -15.78 16.21
C ASP A 184 11.32 -14.46 15.88
N THR A 185 10.50 -13.50 15.43
CA THR A 185 10.95 -12.15 15.13
C THR A 185 10.06 -11.14 15.83
N ALA A 186 10.66 -10.25 16.59
CA ALA A 186 10.01 -9.15 17.25
C ALA A 186 10.63 -7.82 16.81
N ILE A 187 9.82 -6.78 16.68
CA ILE A 187 10.27 -5.42 16.36
C ILE A 187 9.97 -4.54 17.56
N GLU A 188 10.99 -3.88 18.06
CA GLU A 188 10.86 -2.92 19.16
C GLU A 188 10.42 -1.56 18.61
N SER A 189 9.23 -1.11 19.00
CA SER A 189 8.74 0.24 18.67
C SER A 189 9.08 1.21 19.81
N PRO A 190 9.59 2.43 19.54
CA PRO A 190 9.76 3.07 18.25
C PRO A 190 11.14 2.88 17.58
N SER A 191 12.06 2.14 18.19
CA SER A 191 13.46 2.04 17.76
C SER A 191 13.68 1.32 16.41
N GLY A 192 12.67 0.57 15.93
CA GLY A 192 12.78 -0.25 14.71
C GLY A 192 13.78 -1.42 14.82
N ILE A 193 14.27 -1.75 16.03
CA ILE A 193 15.21 -2.85 16.25
C ILE A 193 14.49 -4.17 16.04
N ILE A 194 15.03 -5.00 15.16
CA ILE A 194 14.56 -6.35 14.87
C ILE A 194 15.33 -7.32 15.75
N THR A 195 14.62 -8.03 16.62
CA THR A 195 15.15 -9.13 17.39
C THR A 195 14.77 -10.43 16.69
N VAL A 196 15.76 -11.23 16.27
CA VAL A 196 15.56 -12.53 15.66
C VAL A 196 16.06 -13.60 16.61
N LYS A 197 15.18 -14.53 16.96
CA LYS A 197 15.46 -15.69 17.81
C LYS A 197 15.35 -16.96 16.97
N VAL A 198 16.37 -17.78 17.01
CA VAL A 198 16.46 -19.02 16.22
C VAL A 198 16.72 -20.20 17.14
N TRP A 199 15.88 -21.20 17.05
CA TRP A 199 16.04 -22.47 17.77
C TRP A 199 16.55 -23.56 16.85
N ALA A 200 17.56 -24.26 17.29
CA ALA A 200 18.07 -25.46 16.60
C ALA A 200 18.47 -26.54 17.63
N PHE A 201 18.65 -27.78 17.16
CA PHE A 201 18.92 -28.93 18.00
C PHE A 201 20.41 -29.06 18.41
N SER A 202 21.26 -28.13 17.98
CA SER A 202 22.66 -28.03 18.37
C SER A 202 23.05 -26.55 18.54
N PRO A 203 23.90 -26.19 19.51
CA PRO A 203 24.42 -24.83 19.69
C PRO A 203 25.10 -24.28 18.43
N GLN A 204 25.87 -25.14 17.74
CA GLN A 204 26.57 -24.76 16.51
C GLN A 204 25.59 -24.50 15.36
N ASP A 205 24.51 -25.27 15.27
CA ASP A 205 23.52 -25.11 14.23
C ASP A 205 22.70 -23.85 14.43
N SER A 206 22.27 -23.55 15.68
CA SER A 206 21.55 -22.31 15.98
C SER A 206 22.40 -21.07 15.65
N LEU A 207 23.68 -21.09 16.02
CA LEU A 207 24.61 -20.02 15.66
C LEU A 207 24.78 -19.88 14.14
N LYS A 208 25.02 -20.99 13.44
CA LYS A 208 25.24 -21.03 11.99
C LYS A 208 24.02 -20.50 11.22
N ILE A 209 22.80 -20.90 11.62
CA ILE A 209 21.56 -20.43 11.03
C ILE A 209 21.36 -18.94 11.33
N ALA A 210 21.56 -18.51 12.57
CA ALA A 210 21.40 -17.09 12.94
C ALA A 210 22.39 -16.20 12.18
N GLN A 211 23.64 -16.60 12.00
CA GLN A 211 24.63 -15.89 11.18
C GLN A 211 24.21 -15.83 9.71
N ALA A 212 23.71 -16.94 9.17
CA ALA A 212 23.20 -16.97 7.79
C ALA A 212 22.00 -16.04 7.60
N ILE A 213 21.09 -15.93 8.58
CA ILE A 213 19.96 -15.00 8.54
C ILE A 213 20.44 -13.55 8.52
N VAL A 214 21.39 -13.18 9.38
CA VAL A 214 21.94 -11.82 9.38
C VAL A 214 22.54 -11.51 8.02
N SER A 215 23.35 -12.39 7.45
CA SER A 215 23.94 -12.19 6.12
C SER A 215 22.88 -12.11 5.01
N LEU A 216 21.85 -12.96 5.04
CA LEU A 216 20.73 -12.88 4.07
C LEU A 216 19.92 -11.59 4.21
N SER A 217 19.75 -11.10 5.43
CA SER A 217 19.09 -9.82 5.71
C SER A 217 19.94 -8.64 5.21
N GLU A 218 21.27 -8.69 5.37
CA GLU A 218 22.19 -7.71 4.80
C GLU A 218 22.13 -7.69 3.26
N ASP A 219 22.15 -8.86 2.63
CA ASP A 219 22.01 -8.98 1.17
C ASP A 219 20.66 -8.41 0.67
N MET A 220 19.59 -8.67 1.41
CA MET A 220 18.25 -8.15 1.06
C MET A 220 18.19 -6.63 1.18
N VAL A 221 18.71 -6.06 2.27
CA VAL A 221 18.78 -4.61 2.48
C VAL A 221 19.62 -3.94 1.38
N ASN A 222 20.78 -4.53 1.06
CA ASN A 222 21.66 -4.02 0.01
C ASN A 222 20.96 -4.05 -1.37
N LYS A 223 20.31 -5.16 -1.73
CA LYS A 223 19.54 -5.28 -2.99
C LYS A 223 18.38 -4.29 -3.06
N LEU A 224 17.67 -4.09 -1.95
CA LEU A 224 16.57 -3.12 -1.88
C LEU A 224 17.09 -1.69 -2.08
N GLY A 225 18.17 -1.34 -1.40
CA GLY A 225 18.83 -0.04 -1.53
C GLY A 225 19.36 0.22 -2.93
N GLU A 226 20.00 -0.77 -3.57
CA GLU A 226 20.49 -0.68 -4.95
C GLU A 226 19.35 -0.47 -5.95
N ARG A 227 18.26 -1.24 -5.80
CA ARG A 227 17.08 -1.10 -6.65
C ARG A 227 16.46 0.29 -6.53
N THR A 228 16.26 0.77 -5.30
CA THR A 228 15.69 2.11 -5.05
C THR A 228 16.52 3.22 -5.69
N ARG A 229 17.85 3.13 -5.58
CA ARG A 229 18.78 4.08 -6.22
C ARG A 229 18.70 4.04 -7.74
N THR A 230 18.73 2.84 -8.33
CA THR A 230 18.64 2.65 -9.78
C THR A 230 17.31 3.16 -10.33
N ASP A 231 16.21 2.86 -9.64
CA ASP A 231 14.87 3.32 -10.04
C ASP A 231 14.77 4.86 -9.95
N ALA A 232 15.33 5.49 -8.92
CA ALA A 232 15.33 6.95 -8.77
C ALA A 232 16.13 7.63 -9.90
N ILE A 233 17.34 7.15 -10.22
CA ILE A 233 18.16 7.67 -11.33
C ILE A 233 17.42 7.47 -12.66
N SER A 234 16.91 6.26 -12.92
CA SER A 234 16.19 5.95 -14.17
C SER A 234 14.95 6.83 -14.35
N GLN A 235 14.22 7.13 -13.27
CA GLN A 235 13.08 8.02 -13.32
C GLN A 235 13.50 9.47 -13.64
N ALA A 236 14.59 9.97 -13.03
CA ALA A 236 15.12 11.29 -13.31
C ALA A 236 15.66 11.41 -14.75
N GLU A 237 16.32 10.38 -15.27
CA GLU A 237 16.79 10.32 -16.67
C GLU A 237 15.62 10.39 -17.66
N LYS A 238 14.54 9.62 -17.41
CA LYS A 238 13.33 9.67 -18.24
C LYS A 238 12.67 11.04 -18.23
N GLU A 239 12.66 11.72 -17.09
CA GLU A 239 12.08 13.06 -17.01
C GLU A 239 12.95 14.10 -17.73
N LEU A 240 14.27 13.97 -17.64
CA LEU A 240 15.20 14.80 -18.41
C LEU A 240 15.00 14.61 -19.91
N GLU A 241 14.91 13.38 -20.38
CA GLU A 241 14.67 13.05 -21.80
C GLU A 241 13.34 13.66 -22.29
N ARG A 242 12.26 13.50 -21.50
CA ARG A 242 10.95 14.09 -21.83
C ARG A 242 10.99 15.61 -21.91
N SER A 243 11.68 16.25 -20.96
CA SER A 243 11.83 17.70 -20.93
C SER A 243 12.70 18.21 -22.07
N GLU A 244 13.73 17.48 -22.46
CA GLU A 244 14.57 17.79 -23.63
C GLU A 244 13.77 17.72 -24.94
N VAL A 245 12.96 16.66 -25.11
CA VAL A 245 12.08 16.53 -26.29
C VAL A 245 11.08 17.69 -26.35
N ARG A 246 10.50 18.07 -25.21
CA ARG A 246 9.56 19.19 -25.09
C ARG A 246 10.25 20.51 -25.43
N LEU A 247 11.45 20.75 -24.92
CA LEU A 247 12.24 21.96 -25.23
C LEU A 247 12.60 22.03 -26.71
N ARG A 248 13.07 20.93 -27.30
CA ARG A 248 13.36 20.87 -28.74
C ARG A 248 12.13 21.21 -29.57
N LYS A 249 10.96 20.65 -29.22
CA LYS A 249 9.68 20.92 -29.88
C LYS A 249 9.27 22.39 -29.75
N ALA A 250 9.35 22.97 -28.57
CA ALA A 250 9.02 24.37 -28.34
C ALA A 250 9.97 25.32 -29.09
N ARG A 251 11.27 25.04 -29.10
CA ARG A 251 12.26 25.80 -29.88
C ARG A 251 12.01 25.67 -31.38
N SER A 252 11.63 24.49 -31.89
CA SER A 252 11.28 24.34 -33.30
C SER A 252 10.03 25.15 -33.66
N ALA A 253 8.98 25.12 -32.82
CA ALA A 253 7.76 25.86 -33.08
C ALA A 253 7.97 27.36 -33.18
N VAL A 254 8.80 27.94 -32.28
CA VAL A 254 9.20 29.38 -32.39
C VAL A 254 9.98 29.64 -33.65
N ARG A 255 10.91 28.78 -34.03
CA ARG A 255 11.69 28.91 -35.26
C ARG A 255 10.81 28.80 -36.50
N ASP A 256 9.90 27.85 -36.52
CA ASP A 256 9.01 27.61 -37.65
C ASP A 256 8.07 28.81 -37.86
N LEU A 257 7.51 29.39 -36.77
CA LEU A 257 6.75 30.64 -36.84
C LEU A 257 7.59 31.79 -37.40
N ARG A 258 8.88 31.96 -36.97
CA ARG A 258 9.76 32.99 -37.49
C ARG A 258 10.00 32.83 -39.01
N ASN A 259 10.19 31.58 -39.47
CA ASN A 259 10.39 31.28 -40.87
C ASN A 259 9.11 31.51 -41.69
N GLU A 260 7.92 31.16 -41.15
CA GLU A 260 6.61 31.35 -41.79
C GLU A 260 6.33 32.85 -42.02
N VAL A 261 6.62 33.67 -41.03
CA VAL A 261 6.33 35.11 -41.05
C VAL A 261 7.46 35.91 -41.72
N GLY A 262 8.65 35.35 -41.91
CA GLY A 262 9.80 36.06 -42.46
C GLY A 262 10.36 37.15 -41.57
N VAL A 263 10.03 37.15 -40.27
CA VAL A 263 10.45 38.14 -39.28
C VAL A 263 11.34 37.47 -38.23
N ILE A 264 12.57 37.96 -38.09
CA ILE A 264 13.55 37.39 -37.16
C ILE A 264 13.11 37.57 -35.71
N ASP A 265 12.56 38.74 -35.38
CA ASP A 265 12.09 39.08 -34.04
C ASP A 265 10.80 39.92 -34.13
N PRO A 266 9.63 39.25 -34.01
CA PRO A 266 8.33 39.91 -34.07
C PRO A 266 8.15 40.98 -32.98
N ALA A 267 8.73 40.78 -31.79
CA ALA A 267 8.61 41.71 -30.67
C ALA A 267 9.36 43.04 -31.01
N ARG A 268 10.58 42.94 -31.47
CA ARG A 268 11.38 44.12 -31.87
C ARG A 268 10.81 44.84 -33.10
N THR A 269 10.25 44.07 -34.04
CA THR A 269 9.59 44.65 -35.22
C THR A 269 8.37 45.45 -34.82
N ASN A 270 7.54 44.89 -33.92
CA ASN A 270 6.38 45.59 -33.40
C ASN A 270 6.74 46.87 -32.61
N GLU A 271 7.75 46.79 -31.74
CA GLU A 271 8.29 47.97 -31.01
C GLU A 271 8.81 49.03 -31.97
N GLY A 272 9.56 48.63 -33.01
CA GLY A 272 10.07 49.54 -34.03
C GLY A 272 8.99 50.25 -34.81
N ILE A 273 7.95 49.55 -35.24
CA ILE A 273 6.80 50.13 -35.93
C ILE A 273 6.04 51.07 -34.97
N GLY A 274 5.84 50.66 -33.71
CA GLY A 274 5.19 51.52 -32.69
C GLY A 274 5.93 52.80 -32.46
N LYS A 275 7.27 52.76 -32.38
CA LYS A 275 8.12 53.95 -32.25
C LYS A 275 8.02 54.85 -33.49
N LEU A 276 8.08 54.28 -34.69
CA LEU A 276 7.92 55.03 -35.94
C LEU A 276 6.55 55.74 -36.04
N ILE A 277 5.49 55.08 -35.59
CA ILE A 277 4.15 55.70 -35.51
C ILE A 277 4.16 56.90 -34.55
N ALA A 278 4.76 56.74 -33.35
CA ALA A 278 4.87 57.83 -32.37
C ALA A 278 5.67 59.02 -32.90
N ASP A 279 6.77 58.77 -33.60
CA ASP A 279 7.58 59.82 -34.26
C ASP A 279 6.75 60.56 -35.33
N LEU A 280 6.04 59.84 -36.19
CA LEU A 280 5.16 60.45 -37.22
C LEU A 280 3.98 61.20 -36.61
N GLU A 281 3.38 60.71 -35.51
CA GLU A 281 2.32 61.42 -34.76
C GLU A 281 2.89 62.76 -34.18
N SER A 282 4.12 62.75 -33.67
CA SER A 282 4.78 63.95 -33.21
C SER A 282 5.00 64.94 -34.37
N ASP A 283 5.49 64.45 -35.53
CA ASP A 283 5.65 65.27 -36.74
C ASP A 283 4.29 65.86 -37.20
N GLN A 284 3.21 65.09 -37.13
CA GLN A 284 1.87 65.57 -37.47
C GLN A 284 1.42 66.73 -36.56
N VAL A 285 1.70 66.65 -35.25
CA VAL A 285 1.42 67.72 -34.29
C VAL A 285 2.20 68.98 -34.63
N LEU A 286 3.46 68.86 -35.00
CA LEU A 286 4.28 70.02 -35.45
C LEU A 286 3.75 70.67 -36.72
N ILE A 287 3.31 69.87 -37.73
CA ILE A 287 2.75 70.38 -38.96
C ILE A 287 1.41 71.08 -38.66
N ASP A 288 0.57 70.53 -37.78
CA ASP A 288 -0.71 71.15 -37.39
C ASP A 288 -0.48 72.47 -36.63
N GLN A 289 0.60 72.60 -35.82
CA GLN A 289 1.00 73.84 -35.21
C GLN A 289 1.49 74.88 -36.27
N GLU A 290 2.28 74.43 -37.25
CA GLU A 290 2.72 75.28 -38.37
C GLU A 290 1.51 75.80 -39.16
N ILE A 291 0.55 74.96 -39.49
CA ILE A 291 -0.70 75.34 -40.15
C ILE A 291 -1.48 76.35 -39.31
N ALA A 292 -1.62 76.16 -38.01
CA ALA A 292 -2.32 77.04 -37.10
C ALA A 292 -1.62 78.44 -37.03
N THR A 293 -0.30 78.47 -37.05
CA THR A 293 0.45 79.70 -37.06
C THR A 293 0.35 80.41 -38.40
N ALA A 294 0.48 79.66 -39.49
CA ALA A 294 0.39 80.26 -40.86
C ALA A 294 -1.04 80.82 -41.08
N ARG A 295 -2.09 80.22 -40.55
CA ARG A 295 -3.48 80.79 -40.63
C ARG A 295 -3.68 82.10 -39.96
N ARG A 296 -2.81 82.47 -39.00
CA ARG A 296 -2.86 83.80 -38.33
C ARG A 296 -2.08 84.85 -39.06
N THR A 297 -1.10 84.52 -39.91
CA THR A 297 -0.15 85.46 -40.54
C THR A 297 -0.31 85.55 -42.05
N LEU A 298 -0.91 84.55 -42.74
CA LEU A 298 -0.95 84.48 -44.20
C LEU A 298 -2.38 84.48 -44.73
N SER A 299 -2.57 84.95 -45.99
CA SER A 299 -3.81 84.91 -46.71
C SER A 299 -4.23 83.45 -46.95
N PRO A 300 -5.55 83.13 -46.89
CA PRO A 300 -6.06 81.76 -47.15
C PRO A 300 -5.70 81.16 -48.51
N SER A 301 -5.36 82.00 -49.51
CA SER A 301 -4.94 81.60 -50.85
C SER A 301 -3.46 81.39 -51.01
N ALA A 302 -2.67 81.52 -49.99
CA ALA A 302 -1.19 81.35 -50.06
C ALA A 302 -0.76 79.93 -50.42
N PRO A 303 0.13 79.74 -51.43
CA PRO A 303 0.49 78.37 -51.87
C PRO A 303 1.18 77.55 -50.80
N GLN A 304 1.66 78.16 -49.74
CA GLN A 304 2.27 77.53 -48.57
C GLN A 304 1.24 76.63 -47.81
N PHE A 305 -0.07 76.99 -47.78
CA PHE A 305 -1.10 76.13 -47.17
C PHE A 305 -1.26 74.84 -47.93
N ALA A 306 -1.26 74.88 -49.27
CA ALA A 306 -1.38 73.67 -50.07
C ALA A 306 -0.23 72.70 -49.84
N LEU A 307 1.01 73.24 -49.64
CA LEU A 307 2.17 72.43 -49.33
C LEU A 307 2.09 71.82 -47.93
N LEU A 308 1.70 72.57 -46.91
CA LEU A 308 1.55 72.06 -45.55
C LEU A 308 0.42 71.04 -45.43
N ASP A 309 -0.73 71.27 -46.11
CA ASP A 309 -1.81 70.31 -46.15
C ASP A 309 -1.40 69.01 -46.87
N ALA A 310 -0.71 69.10 -47.99
CA ALA A 310 -0.16 67.91 -48.68
C ALA A 310 0.80 67.13 -47.78
N ARG A 311 1.69 67.85 -47.07
CA ARG A 311 2.63 67.21 -46.10
C ARG A 311 1.88 66.53 -44.96
N ARG A 312 0.84 67.17 -44.35
CA ARG A 312 0.00 66.63 -43.33
C ARG A 312 -0.75 65.37 -43.80
N GLN A 313 -1.31 65.39 -45.02
CA GLN A 313 -1.98 64.29 -45.61
C GLN A 313 -1.02 63.09 -45.82
N ALA A 314 0.17 63.35 -46.36
CA ALA A 314 1.18 62.29 -46.54
C ALA A 314 1.56 61.62 -45.21
N VAL A 315 1.75 62.42 -44.14
CA VAL A 315 2.05 61.87 -42.81
C VAL A 315 0.89 61.03 -42.26
N ARG A 316 -0.36 61.53 -42.42
CA ARG A 316 -1.59 60.79 -42.02
C ARG A 316 -1.72 59.47 -42.77
N GLU A 317 -1.48 59.47 -44.07
CA GLU A 317 -1.53 58.27 -44.91
C GLU A 317 -0.45 57.24 -44.46
N ASN A 318 0.75 57.71 -44.16
CA ASN A 318 1.81 56.88 -43.65
C ASN A 318 1.47 56.28 -42.28
N ILE A 319 0.91 57.08 -41.35
CA ILE A 319 0.43 56.59 -40.06
C ILE A 319 -0.67 55.52 -40.26
N ALA A 320 -1.66 55.81 -41.17
CA ALA A 320 -2.74 54.87 -41.44
C ALA A 320 -2.21 53.55 -42.04
N LEU A 321 -1.25 53.63 -42.99
CA LEU A 321 -0.58 52.46 -43.54
C LEU A 321 0.16 51.63 -42.49
N LEU A 322 0.88 52.27 -41.59
CA LEU A 322 1.60 51.59 -40.53
C LEU A 322 0.63 50.94 -39.50
N LYS A 323 -0.41 51.69 -39.12
CA LYS A 323 -1.47 51.17 -38.26
C LYS A 323 -2.20 50.01 -38.93
N ALA A 324 -2.49 50.10 -40.23
CA ALA A 324 -3.08 49.00 -40.98
C ALA A 324 -2.18 47.74 -41.01
N ARG A 325 -0.85 47.91 -41.15
CA ARG A 325 0.09 46.79 -41.03
C ARG A 325 0.10 46.13 -39.67
N LEU A 326 -0.20 46.86 -38.61
CA LEU A 326 -0.30 46.30 -37.25
C LEU A 326 -1.61 45.57 -37.04
N THR A 327 -2.77 46.09 -37.57
CA THR A 327 -4.10 45.65 -37.19
C THR A 327 -4.94 45.02 -38.31
N SER A 328 -4.60 45.33 -39.58
CA SER A 328 -5.39 44.86 -40.73
C SER A 328 -4.51 43.99 -41.63
N GLY A 329 -4.69 42.71 -41.63
CA GLY A 329 -4.19 41.80 -42.67
C GLY A 329 -5.08 41.93 -43.92
N THR A 330 -4.50 42.14 -45.09
CA THR A 330 -5.19 42.08 -46.39
C THR A 330 -5.49 40.67 -46.86
N GLY A 331 -5.78 39.81 -45.90
CA GLY A 331 -6.04 38.41 -46.21
C GLY A 331 -6.52 37.67 -45.01
N SER A 332 -6.81 36.76 -44.57
CA SER A 332 -7.35 36.07 -43.43
C SER A 332 -6.84 36.70 -42.12
N ASP A 333 -7.69 36.73 -41.09
CA ASP A 333 -7.38 37.21 -39.70
C ASP A 333 -6.08 36.67 -39.08
N LYS A 334 -5.45 35.70 -39.75
CA LYS A 334 -4.20 35.03 -39.28
C LYS A 334 -2.93 35.77 -39.62
N ASP A 335 -2.99 36.74 -40.57
CA ASP A 335 -1.80 37.43 -41.13
C ASP A 335 -1.56 38.81 -40.53
N THR A 336 -2.35 39.25 -39.58
CA THR A 336 -2.11 40.53 -38.89
C THR A 336 -0.88 40.43 -37.98
N LEU A 337 -0.02 41.45 -37.91
CA LEU A 337 1.13 41.50 -37.04
C LEU A 337 0.71 41.24 -35.55
N SER A 338 -0.46 41.72 -35.16
CA SER A 338 -1.02 41.50 -33.83
C SER A 338 -1.33 40.02 -33.57
N ALA A 339 -1.91 39.29 -34.52
CA ALA A 339 -2.18 37.86 -34.41
C ALA A 339 -0.87 37.04 -34.36
N VAL A 340 0.09 37.43 -35.22
CA VAL A 340 1.45 36.83 -35.19
C VAL A 340 2.13 37.08 -33.85
N MET A 341 1.99 38.24 -33.26
CA MET A 341 2.56 38.57 -31.96
C MET A 341 1.97 37.74 -30.85
N THR A 342 0.63 37.58 -30.83
CA THR A 342 -0.06 36.71 -29.86
C THR A 342 0.42 35.25 -29.97
N ARG A 343 0.54 34.73 -31.20
CA ARG A 343 1.10 33.38 -31.43
C ARG A 343 2.55 33.27 -30.96
N TYR A 344 3.38 34.30 -31.26
CA TYR A 344 4.76 34.33 -30.83
C TYR A 344 4.86 34.34 -29.30
N ASP A 345 4.12 35.19 -28.60
CA ASP A 345 4.12 35.28 -27.14
C ASP A 345 3.70 33.93 -26.50
N THR A 346 2.72 33.26 -27.08
CA THR A 346 2.29 31.93 -26.60
C THR A 346 3.41 30.91 -26.76
N LEU A 347 4.01 30.82 -27.96
CA LEU A 347 5.10 29.88 -28.24
C LEU A 347 6.39 30.22 -27.46
N ASP A 348 6.67 31.49 -27.24
CA ASP A 348 7.84 31.92 -26.45
C ASP A 348 7.64 31.59 -24.95
N LEU A 349 6.42 31.75 -24.44
CA LEU A 349 6.06 31.32 -23.09
C LEU A 349 6.21 29.78 -22.95
N GLU A 350 5.71 29.02 -23.94
CA GLU A 350 5.90 27.55 -23.96
C GLU A 350 7.39 27.19 -23.98
N ARG A 351 8.20 27.89 -24.77
CA ARG A 351 9.67 27.71 -24.81
C ARG A 351 10.31 27.99 -23.45
N GLN A 352 9.92 29.09 -22.81
CA GLN A 352 10.45 29.48 -21.49
C GLN A 352 10.06 28.46 -20.41
N ILE A 353 8.84 27.98 -20.44
CA ILE A 353 8.36 26.91 -19.52
C ILE A 353 9.18 25.63 -19.75
N ALA A 354 9.34 25.20 -21.01
CA ALA A 354 10.10 24.01 -21.36
C ALA A 354 11.57 24.12 -20.96
N GLU A 355 12.17 25.32 -21.07
CA GLU A 355 13.53 25.58 -20.67
C GLU A 355 13.74 25.50 -19.15
N ARG A 356 12.80 26.04 -18.38
CA ARG A 356 12.78 25.90 -16.91
C ARG A 356 12.56 24.44 -16.49
N GLN A 357 11.69 23.71 -17.17
CA GLN A 357 11.45 22.28 -16.90
C GLN A 357 12.71 21.44 -17.19
N TYR A 358 13.41 21.73 -18.30
CA TYR A 358 14.66 21.05 -18.63
C TYR A 358 15.75 21.32 -17.57
N THR A 359 15.93 22.57 -17.17
CA THR A 359 16.93 22.92 -16.14
C THR A 359 16.58 22.28 -14.79
N ALA A 360 15.30 22.24 -14.41
CA ALA A 360 14.84 21.58 -13.20
C ALA A 360 15.05 20.07 -13.26
N ALA A 361 14.74 19.43 -14.39
CA ALA A 361 14.95 17.99 -14.59
C ALA A 361 16.44 17.62 -14.57
N ALA A 362 17.30 18.45 -15.17
CA ALA A 362 18.75 18.24 -15.13
C ALA A 362 19.30 18.36 -13.70
N ALA A 363 18.83 19.34 -12.93
CA ALA A 363 19.18 19.47 -11.52
C ALA A 363 18.67 18.30 -10.68
N ALA A 364 17.45 17.81 -10.95
CA ALA A 364 16.88 16.65 -10.28
C ALA A 364 17.67 15.37 -10.56
N LEU A 365 18.14 15.15 -11.80
CA LEU A 365 19.01 14.03 -12.13
C LEU A 365 20.33 14.09 -11.36
N GLU A 366 20.95 15.25 -11.30
CA GLU A 366 22.19 15.40 -10.55
C GLU A 366 21.99 15.19 -9.05
N GLN A 367 20.88 15.69 -8.50
CA GLN A 367 20.49 15.40 -7.12
C GLN A 367 20.26 13.92 -6.88
N ALA A 368 19.58 13.21 -7.81
CA ALA A 368 19.37 11.77 -7.70
C ALA A 368 20.68 10.98 -7.72
N ARG A 369 21.66 11.38 -8.55
CA ARG A 369 23.00 10.79 -8.59
C ARG A 369 23.77 11.01 -7.30
N VAL A 370 23.81 12.24 -6.81
CA VAL A 370 24.47 12.59 -5.55
C VAL A 370 23.80 11.86 -4.37
N ALA A 371 22.47 11.78 -4.37
CA ALA A 371 21.72 11.01 -3.37
C ALA A 371 22.07 9.52 -3.45
N ALA A 372 22.12 8.94 -4.64
CA ALA A 372 22.48 7.54 -4.85
C ALA A 372 23.91 7.21 -4.36
N GLU A 373 24.85 8.11 -4.47
CA GLU A 373 26.20 7.94 -3.94
C GLU A 373 26.25 8.02 -2.41
N ARG A 374 25.43 8.87 -1.80
CA ARG A 374 25.40 9.11 -0.35
C ARG A 374 24.47 8.18 0.41
N GLN A 375 23.36 7.77 -0.21
CA GLN A 375 22.33 6.94 0.43
C GLN A 375 22.65 5.45 0.30
N GLY A 376 23.33 4.89 1.28
CA GLY A 376 23.39 3.45 1.49
C GLY A 376 22.38 3.03 2.57
N MET A 377 21.40 2.19 2.27
CA MET A 377 20.75 1.43 3.32
C MET A 377 21.73 0.36 3.78
N TYR A 378 21.90 0.23 5.08
CA TYR A 378 22.74 -0.82 5.65
C TYR A 378 22.07 -1.44 6.89
N LEU A 379 22.42 -2.68 7.16
CA LEU A 379 21.95 -3.38 8.33
C LEU A 379 22.96 -3.18 9.46
N ALA A 380 22.57 -2.45 10.50
CA ALA A 380 23.38 -2.24 11.68
C ALA A 380 23.12 -3.37 12.68
N THR A 381 24.07 -4.29 12.83
CA THR A 381 23.96 -5.38 13.79
C THR A 381 24.50 -4.96 15.16
N PHE A 382 23.62 -4.79 16.15
CA PHE A 382 23.98 -4.40 17.52
C PHE A 382 24.38 -5.61 18.37
N VAL A 383 23.64 -6.73 18.22
CA VAL A 383 23.92 -7.97 18.91
C VAL A 383 24.20 -9.05 17.88
N LYS A 384 25.45 -9.50 17.83
CA LYS A 384 25.83 -10.62 16.96
C LYS A 384 25.37 -11.95 17.56
N PRO A 385 24.97 -12.92 16.73
CA PRO A 385 24.65 -14.26 17.21
C PRO A 385 25.84 -14.87 18.00
N VAL A 386 25.52 -15.45 19.12
CA VAL A 386 26.53 -16.14 19.98
C VAL A 386 26.16 -17.59 20.16
N LEU A 387 27.20 -18.41 20.51
CA LEU A 387 27.00 -19.81 20.77
C LEU A 387 26.22 -19.99 22.07
N ALA A 388 25.09 -20.68 22.02
CA ALA A 388 24.30 -20.99 23.20
C ALA A 388 25.06 -21.97 24.13
N GLN A 389 25.13 -21.65 25.42
CA GLN A 389 25.76 -22.50 26.43
C GLN A 389 24.76 -23.43 27.09
N GLU A 390 23.47 -23.00 27.17
CA GLU A 390 22.40 -23.78 27.78
C GLU A 390 21.29 -24.02 26.76
N HIS A 391 20.49 -25.08 26.98
CA HIS A 391 19.32 -25.37 26.20
C HIS A 391 18.14 -24.48 26.67
N ASP A 392 17.39 -23.92 25.74
CA ASP A 392 16.22 -23.08 26.01
C ASP A 392 14.94 -23.94 26.15
N TRP A 393 14.85 -25.02 25.38
CA TRP A 393 13.68 -25.90 25.38
C TRP A 393 14.09 -27.36 25.32
N PRO A 394 13.35 -28.34 25.92
CA PRO A 394 12.22 -28.15 26.84
C PRO A 394 12.68 -27.74 28.24
N HIS A 395 11.83 -27.00 28.94
CA HIS A 395 12.03 -26.76 30.38
C HIS A 395 11.69 -28.00 31.14
N ARG A 396 12.69 -28.86 31.36
CA ARG A 396 12.55 -30.23 31.90
C ARG A 396 11.83 -30.34 33.23
N PHE A 397 11.79 -29.26 34.00
CA PHE A 397 11.06 -29.18 35.25
C PHE A 397 9.63 -28.67 35.11
N TRP A 398 9.42 -27.59 34.33
CA TRP A 398 8.13 -26.93 34.20
C TRP A 398 7.15 -27.69 33.31
N MET A 399 7.62 -28.41 32.27
CA MET A 399 6.74 -29.15 31.35
C MET A 399 6.03 -30.32 32.04
N PRO A 400 6.69 -31.18 32.82
CA PRO A 400 5.98 -32.21 33.59
C PRO A 400 5.02 -31.65 34.62
N MET A 401 5.35 -30.54 35.25
CA MET A 401 4.45 -29.87 36.23
C MET A 401 3.20 -29.32 35.54
N ALA A 402 3.36 -28.69 34.39
CA ALA A 402 2.21 -28.20 33.60
C ALA A 402 1.33 -29.38 33.09
N ALA A 403 1.94 -30.48 32.67
CA ALA A 403 1.22 -31.69 32.30
C ALA A 403 0.44 -32.29 33.48
N ALA A 404 1.03 -32.35 34.66
CA ALA A 404 0.39 -32.83 35.89
C ALA A 404 -0.83 -31.95 36.24
N LEU A 405 -0.70 -30.65 36.14
CA LEU A 405 -1.77 -29.69 36.41
C LEU A 405 -2.90 -29.82 35.39
N LEU A 406 -2.57 -29.95 34.09
CA LEU A 406 -3.55 -30.09 33.01
C LEU A 406 -4.34 -31.41 33.13
N PHE A 407 -3.67 -32.54 33.31
CA PHE A 407 -4.35 -33.85 33.45
C PHE A 407 -5.07 -33.96 34.79
N GLY A 408 -4.58 -33.31 35.86
CA GLY A 408 -5.30 -33.19 37.13
C GLY A 408 -6.59 -32.41 37.03
N LEU A 409 -6.59 -31.27 36.35
CA LEU A 409 -7.78 -30.46 36.06
C LEU A 409 -8.78 -31.24 35.16
N LEU A 410 -8.25 -31.89 34.14
CA LEU A 410 -9.09 -32.72 33.25
C LEU A 410 -9.81 -33.82 34.03
N TRP A 411 -9.13 -34.51 34.95
CA TRP A 411 -9.73 -35.50 35.82
C TRP A 411 -10.81 -34.90 36.72
N LEU A 412 -10.54 -33.75 37.36
CA LEU A 412 -11.53 -33.04 38.18
C LEU A 412 -12.79 -32.69 37.39
N LEU A 413 -12.65 -32.21 36.16
CA LEU A 413 -13.77 -31.89 35.28
C LEU A 413 -14.58 -33.14 34.93
N LEU A 414 -13.92 -34.26 34.63
CA LEU A 414 -14.61 -35.53 34.31
C LEU A 414 -15.34 -36.06 35.51
N VAL A 415 -14.78 -36.02 36.72
CA VAL A 415 -15.44 -36.45 37.95
C VAL A 415 -16.64 -35.57 38.27
N SER A 416 -16.48 -34.25 38.19
CA SER A 416 -17.54 -33.27 38.41
C SER A 416 -18.72 -33.47 37.42
N ALA A 417 -18.42 -33.64 36.13
CA ALA A 417 -19.42 -33.93 35.11
C ALA A 417 -20.19 -35.24 35.37
N PHE A 418 -19.45 -36.26 35.82
CA PHE A 418 -20.06 -37.56 36.17
C PHE A 418 -20.97 -37.45 37.39
N GLU A 419 -20.56 -36.73 38.44
CA GLU A 419 -21.41 -36.47 39.60
C GLU A 419 -22.66 -35.67 39.27
N LEU A 420 -22.55 -34.64 38.43
CA LEU A 420 -23.68 -33.83 37.98
C LEU A 420 -24.70 -34.67 37.19
N MET A 421 -24.22 -35.55 36.29
CA MET A 421 -25.08 -36.48 35.54
C MET A 421 -25.76 -37.49 36.45
N ARG A 422 -25.13 -37.89 37.54
CA ARG A 422 -25.71 -38.79 38.55
C ARG A 422 -26.82 -38.09 39.33
N HIS A 423 -26.65 -36.82 39.70
CA HIS A 423 -27.68 -36.02 40.40
C HIS A 423 -28.91 -35.72 39.52
N ILE A 424 -28.73 -35.57 38.21
CA ILE A 424 -29.85 -35.32 37.28
C ILE A 424 -30.69 -36.59 37.04
N LYS A 425 -30.13 -37.77 37.31
CA LYS A 425 -30.82 -39.09 37.12
C LYS A 425 -31.44 -39.67 38.40
N SER A 426 -31.10 -39.13 39.55
CA SER A 426 -31.70 -39.40 40.85
C SER A 426 -32.91 -38.49 41.11
#